data_bd6c945dea9b9b35bbd591f743a6a87f
#
_entry.id   bd6c945dea9b9b35bbd591f743a6a87f
#
_cell.length_a   1.000
_cell.length_b   1.000
_cell.length_c   1.000
_cell.angle_alpha   90.00
_cell.angle_beta   90.00
_cell.angle_gamma   90.00
#
_symmetry.space_group_name_H-M   'P 1'
#
loop_
_entity.id
_entity.type
_entity.pdbx_description
1 polymer ?
#
loop_
_entity_poly.entity_id
_entity_poly.type
_entity_poly.pdbx_seq_one_letter_code
_entity_poly.pdbx_strand_id
1 'polypeptide(L)' 'MTKKWTGNLVGLMHDHKISKTELAAELGVSREYVSMVLNEHREPSGAKERFEAAVKRLIEKQK' A
#
# COMPACT_ATOMS: atom_id res chain seq x y z
N MET A 1 -17.25 1.68 -6.17
CA MET A 1 -17.21 2.49 -4.94
C MET A 1 -15.83 2.41 -4.31
N THR A 2 -15.25 3.54 -3.99
CA THR A 2 -13.90 3.58 -3.44
C THR A 2 -13.87 3.12 -1.99
N LYS A 3 -12.96 2.23 -1.67
CA LYS A 3 -12.80 1.77 -0.30
C LYS A 3 -11.98 2.77 0.48
N LYS A 4 -12.43 3.09 1.69
CA LYS A 4 -11.79 4.11 2.49
C LYS A 4 -10.32 3.79 2.79
N TRP A 5 -10.01 2.53 3.07
CA TRP A 5 -8.65 2.20 3.46
C TRP A 5 -7.67 2.37 2.30
N THR A 6 -8.08 2.04 1.06
CA THR A 6 -7.19 2.21 -0.09
C THR A 6 -6.94 3.69 -0.37
N GLY A 7 -7.98 4.52 -0.31
CA GLY A 7 -7.82 5.94 -0.50
C GLY A 7 -6.95 6.59 0.56
N ASN A 8 -7.16 6.22 1.82
CA ASN A 8 -6.36 6.72 2.93
C ASN A 8 -4.90 6.29 2.77
N LEU A 9 -4.68 5.04 2.35
CA LEU A 9 -3.34 4.51 2.19
C LEU A 9 -2.59 5.23 1.06
N VAL A 10 -3.26 5.44 -0.06
CA VAL A 10 -2.66 6.15 -1.19
C VAL A 10 -2.28 7.57 -0.78
N GLY A 11 -3.16 8.25 -0.06
CA GLY A 11 -2.87 9.60 0.45
C GLY A 11 -1.66 9.61 1.37
N LEU A 12 -1.57 8.63 2.27
CA LEU A 12 -0.46 8.51 3.20
C LEU A 12 0.85 8.24 2.46
N MET A 13 0.81 7.36 1.46
CA MET A 13 1.98 7.08 0.63
C MET A 13 2.45 8.34 -0.09
N HIS A 14 1.52 9.11 -0.63
CA HIS A 14 1.84 10.33 -1.32
C HIS A 14 2.49 11.34 -0.38
N ASP A 15 1.93 11.51 0.82
CA ASP A 15 2.45 12.44 1.81
C ASP A 15 3.86 12.10 2.23
N HIS A 16 4.21 10.81 2.28
CA HIS A 16 5.53 10.35 2.69
C HIS A 16 6.42 9.96 1.51
N LYS A 17 5.95 10.23 0.28
CA LYS A 17 6.70 9.95 -0.95
C LYS A 17 7.08 8.48 -1.08
N ILE A 18 6.18 7.60 -0.72
CA ILE A 18 6.36 6.16 -0.84
C ILE A 18 5.80 5.72 -2.19
N SER A 19 6.62 5.04 -2.99
CA SER A 19 6.20 4.55 -4.30
C SER A 19 5.57 3.17 -4.19
N LYS A 20 4.83 2.80 -5.23
CA LYS A 20 4.28 1.44 -5.32
C LYS A 20 5.38 0.40 -5.37
N THR A 21 6.52 0.74 -6.00
CA THR A 21 7.66 -0.16 -6.06
C THR A 21 8.24 -0.41 -4.68
N GLU A 22 8.35 0.64 -3.87
CA GLU A 22 8.83 0.48 -2.49
C GLU A 22 7.87 -0.39 -1.67
N LEU A 23 6.57 -0.13 -1.82
CA LEU A 23 5.59 -0.91 -1.08
C LEU A 23 5.60 -2.38 -1.52
N ALA A 24 5.73 -2.62 -2.83
CA ALA A 24 5.81 -3.98 -3.34
C ALA A 24 7.02 -4.72 -2.77
N ALA A 25 8.17 -4.05 -2.71
CA ALA A 25 9.38 -4.64 -2.16
C ALA A 25 9.19 -4.98 -0.67
N GLU A 26 8.56 -4.10 0.07
CA GLU A 26 8.31 -4.31 1.50
C GLU A 26 7.36 -5.49 1.72
N LEU A 27 6.38 -5.65 0.84
CA LEU A 27 5.40 -6.71 0.93
C LEU A 27 5.90 -8.05 0.34
N GLY A 28 6.94 -7.99 -0.49
CA GLY A 28 7.43 -9.18 -1.18
C GLY A 28 6.54 -9.60 -2.34
N VAL A 29 5.90 -8.63 -3.00
CA VAL A 29 4.99 -8.89 -4.12
C VAL A 29 5.39 -8.01 -5.31
N SER A 30 4.70 -8.19 -6.45
CA SER A 30 4.99 -7.38 -7.63
C SER A 30 4.33 -6.00 -7.52
N ARG A 31 4.88 -5.05 -8.27
CA ARG A 31 4.30 -3.71 -8.35
C ARG A 31 2.90 -3.78 -8.95
N GLU A 32 2.70 -4.66 -9.93
CA GLU A 32 1.39 -4.86 -10.54
C GLU A 32 0.36 -5.32 -9.52
N TYR A 33 0.75 -6.20 -8.63
CA TYR A 33 -0.15 -6.67 -7.57
C TYR A 33 -0.56 -5.51 -6.67
N VAL A 34 0.40 -4.68 -6.26
CA VAL A 34 0.11 -3.50 -5.44
C VAL A 34 -0.86 -2.57 -6.17
N SER A 35 -0.60 -2.33 -7.45
CA SER A 35 -1.46 -1.46 -8.25
C SER A 35 -2.89 -2.00 -8.33
N MET A 36 -3.04 -3.31 -8.54
CA MET A 36 -4.37 -3.91 -8.62
C MET A 36 -5.14 -3.76 -7.31
N VAL A 37 -4.47 -3.96 -6.18
CA VAL A 37 -5.14 -3.83 -4.88
C VAL A 37 -5.51 -2.38 -4.61
N LEU A 38 -4.60 -1.45 -4.86
CA LEU A 38 -4.85 -0.03 -4.59
C LEU A 38 -5.92 0.54 -5.54
N ASN A 39 -6.04 0.00 -6.74
CA ASN A 39 -7.07 0.42 -7.70
C ASN A 39 -8.37 -0.38 -7.52
N GLU A 40 -8.44 -1.19 -6.48
CA GLU A 40 -9.65 -1.93 -6.09
C GLU A 40 -10.06 -2.99 -7.11
N HIS A 41 -9.13 -3.45 -7.95
CA HIS A 41 -9.39 -4.57 -8.86
C HIS A 41 -9.34 -5.91 -8.13
N ARG A 42 -8.65 -5.97 -7.00
CA ARG A 42 -8.55 -7.16 -6.16
C ARG A 42 -8.56 -6.75 -4.70
N GLU A 43 -9.12 -7.64 -3.88
CA GLU A 43 -9.10 -7.43 -2.44
C GLU A 43 -8.85 -8.77 -1.76
N PRO A 44 -7.58 -9.21 -1.72
CA PRO A 44 -7.25 -10.46 -1.04
C PRO A 44 -7.54 -10.35 0.45
N SER A 45 -7.81 -11.50 1.06
CA SER A 45 -8.02 -11.53 2.49
C SER A 45 -6.78 -11.01 3.23
N GLY A 46 -7.00 -10.10 4.17
CA GLY A 46 -5.92 -9.53 4.96
C GLY A 46 -5.10 -8.45 4.25
N ALA A 47 -5.50 -8.04 3.04
CA ALA A 47 -4.75 -7.04 2.29
C ALA A 47 -4.64 -5.72 3.05
N LYS A 48 -5.74 -5.27 3.66
CA LYS A 48 -5.76 -4.02 4.40
C LYS A 48 -4.67 -4.00 5.48
N GLU A 49 -4.65 -5.04 6.32
CA GLU A 49 -3.71 -5.12 7.43
C GLU A 49 -2.27 -5.19 6.93
N ARG A 50 -2.04 -5.98 5.90
CA ARG A 50 -0.70 -6.15 5.33
C ARG A 50 -0.17 -4.86 4.73
N PHE A 51 -1.01 -4.19 3.93
CA PHE A 51 -0.61 -2.97 3.25
C PHE A 51 -0.38 -1.84 4.25
N GLU A 52 -1.27 -1.70 5.22
CA GLU A 52 -1.12 -0.67 6.24
C GLU A 52 0.13 -0.89 7.08
N ALA A 53 0.41 -2.13 7.46
CA ALA A 53 1.60 -2.45 8.23
C ALA A 53 2.87 -2.16 7.43
N ALA A 54 2.88 -2.50 6.13
CA ALA A 54 4.04 -2.25 5.28
C ALA A 54 4.31 -0.77 5.11
N VAL A 55 3.27 0.02 4.87
CA VAL A 55 3.43 1.47 4.74
C VAL A 55 3.94 2.08 6.05
N LYS A 56 3.41 1.62 7.16
CA LYS A 56 3.85 2.10 8.47
C LYS A 56 5.34 1.82 8.68
N ARG A 57 5.80 0.63 8.33
CA ARG A 57 7.22 0.29 8.43
C ARG A 57 8.08 1.18 7.55
N LEU A 58 7.62 1.45 6.33
CA LEU A 58 8.35 2.33 5.42
C LEU A 58 8.45 3.75 5.96
N ILE A 59 7.38 4.25 6.54
CA ILE A 59 7.39 5.58 7.17
C ILE A 59 8.41 5.62 8.30
N GLU A 60 8.45 4.59 9.12
CA GLU A 60 9.40 4.52 10.23
C GLU A 60 10.84 4.51 9.74
N LYS A 61 11.09 3.87 8.60
CA LYS A 61 12.44 3.83 8.04
C LYS A 61 12.90 5.19 7.53
N GLN A 62 11.98 6.11 7.29
CA GLN A 62 12.31 7.45 6.81
C GLN A 62 12.78 8.39 7.91
N LYS A 63 12.63 8.00 9.15
CA LYS A 63 13.04 8.84 10.29
C LYS A 63 14.53 8.80 10.54
#